data_ada3c61267439f0c6563fb9da8f1a996
#
_entry.id   ada3c61267439f0c6563fb9da8f1a996
#
_cell.length_a   1.000
_cell.length_b   1.000
_cell.length_c   1.000
_cell.angle_alpha   90.00
_cell.angle_beta   90.00
_cell.angle_gamma   90.00
#
_symmetry.space_group_name_H-M   'P 1'
#
loop_
_entity.id
_entity.type
_entity.pdbx_description
1 polymer ?
#
loop_
_entity_poly.entity_id
_entity_poly.type
_entity_poly.pdbx_seq_one_letter_code
_entity_poly.pdbx_strand_id
1 'polypeptide(L)'
;MNHSIQTSLILSTVLASAGHAFSQQQFTRTINVDGLNRQYLIYLPSDFDASENMPVMMWHHGGGGTASEALNFEADFRSLANSERFIAVYAQAYPDVLESCTCWGYEEPGGYENGNYDIDLAYTSAVIDDLAKTYNADRTRIYAGGYSMGASYVWDLACVKSDEIAAIAPVAASCYPWTFEACDAALPTAVCHILGTDDFYAPYNGGWVPSAAAQHAYWVEKNQADPTPETVSLGGGVTRYTWAAAEGCHAVQHFRRDGGGHDVPPFAVDAIWEFVSQHALDGVLDCVDDSLPGDINGDGLVDGIDIAQVLAYWGSANNGADVNDDGVVNGADLTVILASWTS
;
A
#
# COMPACT_ATOMS: atom_id res chain seq x y z
N MET A 1 -8.81 74.66 -24.35
CA MET A 1 -7.83 73.61 -24.00
C MET A 1 -8.60 72.47 -23.38
N ASN A 2 -8.91 71.43 -24.17
CA ASN A 2 -9.64 70.25 -23.70
C ASN A 2 -8.64 69.16 -23.43
N HIS A 3 -8.57 68.72 -22.18
CA HIS A 3 -7.82 67.54 -21.80
C HIS A 3 -8.76 66.33 -21.70
N SER A 4 -8.66 65.43 -22.64
CA SER A 4 -9.33 64.12 -22.58
C SER A 4 -8.49 63.17 -21.78
N ILE A 5 -9.07 62.62 -20.71
CA ILE A 5 -8.49 61.55 -19.88
C ILE A 5 -8.86 60.22 -20.56
N GLN A 6 -7.85 59.48 -21.05
CA GLN A 6 -8.02 58.10 -21.50
C GLN A 6 -7.88 57.15 -20.30
N THR A 7 -8.98 56.50 -19.99
CA THR A 7 -9.01 55.43 -18.98
C THR A 7 -8.64 54.11 -19.65
N SER A 8 -7.47 53.56 -19.37
CA SER A 8 -7.07 52.24 -19.84
C SER A 8 -7.72 51.17 -18.96
N LEU A 9 -8.62 50.38 -19.56
CA LEU A 9 -9.13 49.15 -18.95
C LEU A 9 -8.06 48.05 -19.06
N ILE A 10 -7.54 47.62 -17.93
CA ILE A 10 -6.70 46.42 -17.85
C ILE A 10 -7.63 45.21 -17.75
N LEU A 11 -7.72 44.47 -18.85
CA LEU A 11 -8.46 43.20 -18.91
C LEU A 11 -7.59 42.11 -18.34
N SER A 12 -7.85 41.71 -17.08
CA SER A 12 -7.19 40.57 -16.45
C SER A 12 -7.77 39.29 -17.08
N THR A 13 -7.03 38.66 -17.96
CA THR A 13 -7.34 37.31 -18.43
C THR A 13 -7.01 36.31 -17.31
N VAL A 14 -8.04 35.79 -16.67
CA VAL A 14 -7.95 34.60 -15.84
C VAL A 14 -7.71 33.43 -16.80
N LEU A 15 -6.50 32.91 -16.84
CA LEU A 15 -6.20 31.63 -17.47
C LEU A 15 -6.87 30.53 -16.59
N ALA A 16 -8.04 30.08 -17.03
CA ALA A 16 -8.58 28.82 -16.53
C ALA A 16 -7.64 27.72 -17.01
N SER A 17 -6.96 27.06 -16.08
CA SER A 17 -6.25 25.83 -16.34
C SER A 17 -7.30 24.81 -16.81
N ALA A 18 -7.29 24.50 -18.11
CA ALA A 18 -8.10 23.42 -18.66
C ALA A 18 -7.59 22.12 -18.03
N GLY A 19 -8.33 21.57 -17.09
CA GLY A 19 -8.11 20.21 -16.59
C GLY A 19 -8.09 19.29 -17.81
N HIS A 20 -7.03 18.50 -17.95
CA HIS A 20 -6.96 17.48 -18.99
C HIS A 20 -8.00 16.43 -18.65
N ALA A 21 -9.13 16.43 -19.34
CA ALA A 21 -10.07 15.32 -19.25
C ALA A 21 -9.40 14.10 -19.88
N PHE A 22 -9.04 13.10 -19.06
CA PHE A 22 -8.61 11.80 -19.55
C PHE A 22 -9.82 11.15 -20.24
N SER A 23 -9.76 11.02 -21.56
CA SER A 23 -10.86 10.47 -22.37
C SER A 23 -11.02 8.96 -22.25
N GLN A 24 -10.10 8.28 -21.60
CA GLN A 24 -10.07 6.84 -21.42
C GLN A 24 -9.73 6.49 -19.96
N GLN A 25 -10.67 5.85 -19.28
CA GLN A 25 -10.52 5.48 -17.87
C GLN A 25 -9.62 4.26 -17.65
N GLN A 26 -9.57 3.34 -18.62
CA GLN A 26 -8.77 2.12 -18.57
C GLN A 26 -7.81 2.07 -19.76
N PHE A 27 -6.52 1.92 -19.48
CA PHE A 27 -5.48 1.80 -20.51
C PHE A 27 -4.21 1.17 -19.97
N THR A 28 -3.35 0.69 -20.86
CA THR A 28 -2.03 0.16 -20.51
C THR A 28 -0.99 1.28 -20.55
N ARG A 29 -0.19 1.37 -19.50
CA ARG A 29 1.00 2.21 -19.43
C ARG A 29 2.24 1.37 -19.72
N THR A 30 3.23 1.98 -20.35
CA THR A 30 4.56 1.42 -20.51
C THR A 30 5.57 2.38 -19.92
N ILE A 31 6.40 1.87 -19.02
CA ILE A 31 7.49 2.61 -18.38
C ILE A 31 8.82 1.90 -18.64
N ASN A 32 9.91 2.63 -18.68
CA ASN A 32 11.24 2.03 -18.79
C ASN A 32 11.86 1.92 -17.40
N VAL A 33 12.21 0.71 -17.02
CA VAL A 33 12.85 0.39 -15.74
C VAL A 33 14.17 -0.31 -16.06
N ASP A 34 15.30 0.31 -15.78
CA ASP A 34 16.66 -0.19 -16.01
C ASP A 34 16.90 -0.72 -17.42
N GLY A 35 16.32 -0.04 -18.41
CA GLY A 35 16.44 -0.42 -19.83
C GLY A 35 15.39 -1.41 -20.31
N LEU A 36 14.53 -1.93 -19.44
CA LEU A 36 13.43 -2.83 -19.78
C LEU A 36 12.11 -2.06 -19.89
N ASN A 37 11.35 -2.35 -20.94
CA ASN A 37 9.99 -1.82 -21.07
C ASN A 37 9.03 -2.70 -20.25
N ARG A 38 8.51 -2.14 -19.16
CA ARG A 38 7.54 -2.79 -18.27
C ARG A 38 6.17 -2.16 -18.47
N GLN A 39 5.14 -2.94 -18.25
CA GLN A 39 3.76 -2.51 -18.46
C GLN A 39 2.92 -2.70 -17.19
N TYR A 40 1.92 -1.84 -17.02
CA TYR A 40 0.82 -2.04 -16.10
C TYR A 40 -0.48 -1.53 -16.73
N LEU A 41 -1.61 -2.12 -16.33
CA LEU A 41 -2.91 -1.62 -16.71
C LEU A 41 -3.41 -0.72 -15.58
N ILE A 42 -3.91 0.46 -15.92
CA ILE A 42 -4.44 1.44 -14.99
C ILE A 42 -5.91 1.68 -15.26
N TYR A 43 -6.70 1.85 -14.21
CA TYR A 43 -8.05 2.35 -14.24
C TYR A 43 -8.15 3.59 -13.35
N LEU A 44 -8.57 4.71 -13.94
CA LEU A 44 -8.85 5.96 -13.25
C LEU A 44 -10.35 6.08 -12.96
N PRO A 45 -10.78 6.60 -11.79
CA PRO A 45 -12.19 6.87 -11.52
C PRO A 45 -12.85 7.71 -12.61
N SER A 46 -14.16 7.58 -12.79
CA SER A 46 -14.91 8.26 -13.86
C SER A 46 -14.87 9.78 -13.77
N ASP A 47 -14.67 10.31 -12.59
CA ASP A 47 -14.55 11.72 -12.25
C ASP A 47 -13.12 12.08 -11.79
N PHE A 48 -12.12 11.36 -12.31
CA PHE A 48 -10.72 11.57 -11.96
C PHE A 48 -10.30 13.03 -12.12
N ASP A 49 -9.73 13.58 -11.05
CA ASP A 49 -9.13 14.94 -11.04
C ASP A 49 -7.67 14.82 -10.59
N ALA A 50 -6.75 15.19 -11.47
CA ALA A 50 -5.31 15.16 -11.17
C ALA A 50 -4.87 16.16 -10.08
N SER A 51 -5.76 17.05 -9.61
CA SER A 51 -5.49 17.91 -8.46
C SER A 51 -5.72 17.21 -7.11
N GLU A 52 -6.43 16.08 -7.11
CA GLU A 52 -6.64 15.27 -5.91
C GLU A 52 -5.49 14.31 -5.68
N ASN A 53 -5.13 14.14 -4.41
CA ASN A 53 -4.13 13.17 -3.98
C ASN A 53 -4.85 11.86 -3.66
N MET A 54 -4.88 10.93 -4.65
CA MET A 54 -5.69 9.70 -4.55
C MET A 54 -4.89 8.50 -4.08
N PRO A 55 -5.48 7.63 -3.22
CA PRO A 55 -4.87 6.35 -2.89
C PRO A 55 -4.78 5.43 -4.12
N VAL A 56 -3.92 4.42 -4.02
CA VAL A 56 -3.68 3.43 -5.08
C VAL A 56 -3.89 2.03 -4.57
N MET A 57 -4.67 1.22 -5.29
CA MET A 57 -4.73 -0.24 -5.12
C MET A 57 -4.01 -0.92 -6.27
N MET A 58 -2.86 -1.53 -5.99
CA MET A 58 -2.08 -2.31 -6.95
C MET A 58 -2.42 -3.79 -6.78
N TRP A 59 -2.81 -4.46 -7.87
CA TRP A 59 -3.08 -5.88 -7.88
C TRP A 59 -2.06 -6.65 -8.73
N HIS A 60 -1.56 -7.77 -8.17
CA HIS A 60 -0.55 -8.64 -8.77
C HIS A 60 -1.19 -9.98 -9.13
N HIS A 61 -1.17 -10.31 -10.44
CA HIS A 61 -1.80 -11.52 -10.97
C HIS A 61 -1.12 -12.82 -10.50
N GLY A 62 -1.85 -13.94 -10.55
CA GLY A 62 -1.32 -15.26 -10.28
C GLY A 62 -0.25 -15.70 -11.31
N GLY A 63 0.53 -16.72 -10.96
CA GLY A 63 1.61 -17.23 -11.82
C GLY A 63 1.11 -17.62 -13.20
N GLY A 64 1.82 -17.19 -14.25
CA GLY A 64 1.46 -17.41 -15.64
C GLY A 64 0.33 -16.53 -16.17
N GLY A 65 -0.24 -15.65 -15.34
CA GLY A 65 -1.32 -14.73 -15.68
C GLY A 65 -0.87 -13.44 -16.35
N THR A 66 -1.82 -12.55 -16.52
CA THR A 66 -1.62 -11.20 -17.07
C THR A 66 -2.40 -10.15 -16.28
N ALA A 67 -1.99 -8.88 -16.37
CA ALA A 67 -2.71 -7.75 -15.78
C ALA A 67 -4.18 -7.69 -16.26
N SER A 68 -4.45 -8.06 -17.51
CA SER A 68 -5.81 -8.09 -18.07
C SER A 68 -6.65 -9.24 -17.51
N GLU A 69 -6.06 -10.40 -17.27
CA GLU A 69 -6.74 -11.54 -16.64
C GLU A 69 -7.02 -11.24 -15.16
N ALA A 70 -6.08 -10.64 -14.45
CA ALA A 70 -6.26 -10.19 -13.08
C ALA A 70 -7.47 -9.25 -12.94
N LEU A 71 -7.57 -8.24 -13.81
CA LEU A 71 -8.71 -7.33 -13.84
C LEU A 71 -10.05 -8.05 -14.08
N ASN A 72 -10.07 -9.01 -15.01
CA ASN A 72 -11.34 -9.58 -15.48
C ASN A 72 -11.79 -10.83 -14.72
N PHE A 73 -10.88 -11.54 -14.06
CA PHE A 73 -11.14 -12.86 -13.48
C PHE A 73 -10.68 -13.03 -12.03
N GLU A 74 -9.78 -12.17 -11.52
CA GLU A 74 -9.31 -12.26 -10.14
C GLU A 74 -9.98 -11.18 -9.27
N ALA A 75 -9.74 -9.89 -9.58
CA ALA A 75 -10.21 -8.77 -8.75
C ALA A 75 -10.57 -7.54 -9.59
N ASP A 76 -11.84 -7.34 -9.89
CA ASP A 76 -12.32 -6.15 -10.61
C ASP A 76 -12.61 -4.99 -9.65
N PHE A 77 -11.64 -4.10 -9.46
CA PHE A 77 -11.78 -2.91 -8.61
C PHE A 77 -12.47 -1.72 -9.29
N ARG A 78 -12.85 -1.77 -10.58
CA ARG A 78 -13.32 -0.60 -11.34
C ARG A 78 -14.56 0.07 -10.76
N SER A 79 -15.55 -0.72 -10.36
CA SER A 79 -16.77 -0.18 -9.76
C SER A 79 -16.48 0.51 -8.43
N LEU A 80 -15.65 -0.13 -7.62
CA LEU A 80 -15.27 0.36 -6.31
C LEU A 80 -14.35 1.61 -6.41
N ALA A 81 -13.45 1.63 -7.39
CA ALA A 81 -12.61 2.80 -7.67
C ALA A 81 -13.42 4.05 -8.01
N ASN A 82 -14.58 3.87 -8.69
CA ASN A 82 -15.48 5.00 -8.96
C ASN A 82 -16.20 5.51 -7.71
N SER A 83 -16.66 4.62 -6.82
CA SER A 83 -17.40 5.03 -5.61
C SER A 83 -16.47 5.55 -4.51
N GLU A 84 -15.31 4.93 -4.34
CA GLU A 84 -14.38 5.19 -3.23
C GLU A 84 -13.21 6.11 -3.63
N ARG A 85 -13.10 6.49 -4.92
CA ARG A 85 -12.14 7.46 -5.45
C ARG A 85 -10.68 7.07 -5.23
N PHE A 86 -10.25 5.98 -5.85
CA PHE A 86 -8.87 5.53 -5.86
C PHE A 86 -8.43 5.12 -7.27
N ILE A 87 -7.13 5.06 -7.50
CA ILE A 87 -6.52 4.57 -8.73
C ILE A 87 -6.34 3.05 -8.60
N ALA A 88 -6.97 2.27 -9.51
CA ALA A 88 -6.72 0.84 -9.56
C ALA A 88 -5.62 0.52 -10.60
N VAL A 89 -4.63 -0.26 -10.18
CA VAL A 89 -3.49 -0.66 -10.99
C VAL A 89 -3.37 -2.18 -11.01
N TYR A 90 -3.19 -2.74 -12.20
CA TYR A 90 -2.94 -4.17 -12.38
C TYR A 90 -1.53 -4.31 -12.94
N ALA A 91 -0.64 -4.73 -12.08
CA ALA A 91 0.77 -4.89 -12.41
C ALA A 91 1.00 -6.09 -13.34
N GLN A 92 1.96 -5.99 -14.26
CA GLN A 92 2.32 -7.07 -15.17
C GLN A 92 3.71 -7.59 -14.84
N ALA A 93 3.79 -8.86 -14.43
CA ALA A 93 5.06 -9.54 -14.23
C ALA A 93 5.87 -9.58 -15.53
N TYR A 94 7.19 -9.54 -15.39
CA TYR A 94 8.08 -9.71 -16.53
C TYR A 94 8.11 -11.18 -16.96
N PRO A 95 8.11 -11.48 -18.28
CA PRO A 95 8.24 -12.85 -18.75
C PRO A 95 9.58 -13.44 -18.29
N ASP A 96 9.52 -14.50 -17.48
CA ASP A 96 10.70 -15.26 -17.13
C ASP A 96 11.09 -16.19 -18.30
N VAL A 97 12.28 -15.97 -18.84
CA VAL A 97 12.78 -16.76 -19.96
C VAL A 97 13.25 -18.16 -19.54
N LEU A 98 13.55 -18.37 -18.26
CA LEU A 98 13.99 -19.67 -17.73
C LEU A 98 12.81 -20.57 -17.43
N GLU A 99 11.74 -20.03 -16.84
CA GLU A 99 10.54 -20.77 -16.49
C GLU A 99 9.45 -20.72 -17.56
N SER A 100 9.64 -19.90 -18.62
CA SER A 100 8.68 -19.71 -19.71
C SER A 100 7.30 -19.27 -19.22
N CYS A 101 7.23 -18.49 -18.14
CA CYS A 101 6.00 -17.97 -17.57
C CYS A 101 6.06 -16.44 -17.36
N THR A 102 4.91 -15.82 -17.20
CA THR A 102 4.78 -14.47 -16.63
C THR A 102 4.65 -14.63 -15.12
N CYS A 103 5.78 -14.67 -14.43
CA CYS A 103 5.88 -15.00 -13.03
C CYS A 103 6.55 -13.88 -12.26
N TRP A 104 6.06 -13.62 -11.04
CA TRP A 104 6.69 -12.67 -10.12
C TRP A 104 7.99 -13.25 -9.58
N GLY A 105 8.98 -12.40 -9.43
CA GLY A 105 10.24 -12.79 -8.83
C GLY A 105 10.10 -13.16 -7.36
N TYR A 106 10.92 -14.08 -6.91
CA TYR A 106 11.13 -14.42 -5.50
C TYR A 106 12.57 -14.83 -5.25
N GLU A 107 13.05 -14.61 -4.05
CA GLU A 107 14.39 -15.02 -3.61
C GLU A 107 14.25 -16.21 -2.65
N GLU A 108 15.00 -17.29 -2.89
CA GLU A 108 15.11 -18.42 -1.97
C GLU A 108 16.46 -18.41 -1.25
N PRO A 109 16.55 -18.90 0.01
CA PRO A 109 17.80 -19.07 0.72
C PRO A 109 18.78 -19.95 -0.05
N GLY A 110 19.98 -19.43 -0.30
CA GLY A 110 21.02 -20.11 -1.07
C GLY A 110 21.23 -19.55 -2.47
N GLY A 111 20.55 -18.46 -2.81
CA GLY A 111 20.77 -17.69 -4.03
C GLY A 111 20.11 -18.30 -5.26
N TYR A 112 19.08 -19.11 -5.09
CA TYR A 112 18.18 -19.45 -6.17
C TYR A 112 17.17 -18.30 -6.32
N GLU A 113 17.55 -17.33 -7.13
CA GLU A 113 16.65 -16.31 -7.62
C GLU A 113 15.98 -16.84 -8.88
N ASN A 114 14.64 -16.79 -8.97
CA ASN A 114 14.12 -16.66 -10.30
C ASN A 114 14.58 -15.26 -10.76
N GLY A 115 15.21 -15.17 -11.94
CA GLY A 115 15.99 -14.01 -12.38
C GLY A 115 15.24 -12.67 -12.51
N ASN A 116 14.05 -12.51 -11.88
CA ASN A 116 13.20 -11.34 -11.98
C ASN A 116 12.99 -10.60 -10.66
N TYR A 117 13.48 -11.10 -9.51
CA TYR A 117 13.15 -10.52 -8.20
C TYR A 117 13.51 -9.04 -8.09
N ASP A 118 14.78 -8.70 -8.27
CA ASP A 118 15.24 -7.30 -8.23
C ASP A 118 14.58 -6.43 -9.30
N ILE A 119 14.34 -7.00 -10.48
CA ILE A 119 13.68 -6.33 -11.61
C ILE A 119 12.23 -6.00 -11.25
N ASP A 120 11.51 -6.89 -10.57
CA ASP A 120 10.13 -6.68 -10.15
C ASP A 120 10.03 -5.70 -8.98
N LEU A 121 10.98 -5.73 -8.03
CA LEU A 121 11.07 -4.74 -6.95
C LEU A 121 11.33 -3.33 -7.50
N ALA A 122 12.29 -3.18 -8.42
CA ALA A 122 12.56 -1.90 -9.09
C ALA A 122 11.36 -1.43 -9.92
N TYR A 123 10.64 -2.36 -10.57
CA TYR A 123 9.42 -2.05 -11.30
C TYR A 123 8.30 -1.56 -10.38
N THR A 124 8.09 -2.15 -9.22
CA THR A 124 7.06 -1.70 -8.26
C THR A 124 7.30 -0.25 -7.85
N SER A 125 8.52 0.11 -7.43
CA SER A 125 8.87 1.50 -7.10
C SER A 125 8.70 2.45 -8.30
N ALA A 126 9.10 2.03 -9.50
CA ALA A 126 8.96 2.83 -10.71
C ALA A 126 7.48 3.06 -11.11
N VAL A 127 6.60 2.09 -10.86
CA VAL A 127 5.13 2.28 -11.03
C VAL A 127 4.61 3.32 -10.04
N ILE A 128 4.97 3.23 -8.77
CA ILE A 128 4.60 4.20 -7.73
C ILE A 128 5.08 5.61 -8.12
N ASP A 129 6.31 5.73 -8.60
CA ASP A 129 6.88 7.00 -9.07
C ASP A 129 6.11 7.58 -10.27
N ASP A 130 5.77 6.75 -11.27
CA ASP A 130 5.00 7.19 -12.44
C ASP A 130 3.58 7.62 -12.05
N LEU A 131 2.93 6.90 -11.13
CA LEU A 131 1.61 7.23 -10.61
C LEU A 131 1.61 8.57 -9.83
N ALA A 132 2.54 8.75 -8.92
CA ALA A 132 2.65 9.98 -8.15
C ALA A 132 2.95 11.19 -9.05
N LYS A 133 3.86 11.04 -10.00
CA LYS A 133 4.26 12.10 -10.93
C LYS A 133 3.17 12.45 -11.94
N THR A 134 2.45 11.44 -12.46
CA THR A 134 1.55 11.62 -13.61
C THR A 134 0.11 11.86 -13.18
N TYR A 135 -0.31 11.22 -12.08
CA TYR A 135 -1.72 11.19 -11.64
C TYR A 135 -1.90 11.74 -10.23
N ASN A 136 -0.86 12.31 -9.61
CA ASN A 136 -0.89 12.84 -8.26
C ASN A 136 -1.34 11.77 -7.23
N ALA A 137 -0.86 10.53 -7.40
CA ALA A 137 -1.14 9.46 -6.46
C ALA A 137 -0.53 9.76 -5.09
N ASP A 138 -1.26 9.41 -4.04
CA ASP A 138 -0.84 9.56 -2.65
C ASP A 138 0.18 8.47 -2.29
N ARG A 139 1.43 8.87 -2.11
CA ARG A 139 2.51 7.95 -1.76
C ARG A 139 2.36 7.33 -0.38
N THR A 140 1.60 7.97 0.51
CA THR A 140 1.35 7.43 1.85
C THR A 140 0.24 6.38 1.87
N ARG A 141 -0.54 6.27 0.78
CA ARG A 141 -1.68 5.35 0.67
C ARG A 141 -1.57 4.47 -0.58
N ILE A 142 -0.45 3.74 -0.69
CA ILE A 142 -0.22 2.73 -1.72
C ILE A 142 -0.49 1.36 -1.11
N TYR A 143 -1.43 0.63 -1.69
CA TYR A 143 -1.83 -0.70 -1.23
C TYR A 143 -1.45 -1.74 -2.27
N ALA A 144 -0.96 -2.89 -1.83
CA ALA A 144 -0.60 -4.00 -2.69
C ALA A 144 -1.43 -5.24 -2.37
N GLY A 145 -2.18 -5.75 -3.34
CA GLY A 145 -2.87 -7.03 -3.26
C GLY A 145 -2.45 -7.96 -4.38
N GLY A 146 -2.79 -9.23 -4.25
CA GLY A 146 -2.49 -10.20 -5.29
C GLY A 146 -3.09 -11.57 -5.02
N TYR A 147 -3.01 -12.40 -6.04
CA TYR A 147 -3.49 -13.78 -6.04
C TYR A 147 -2.35 -14.77 -6.25
N SER A 148 -2.34 -15.88 -5.50
CA SER A 148 -1.40 -16.99 -5.70
C SER A 148 0.07 -16.48 -5.69
N MET A 149 0.83 -16.66 -6.76
CA MET A 149 2.21 -16.17 -6.88
C MET A 149 2.30 -14.63 -6.72
N GLY A 150 1.32 -13.88 -7.26
CA GLY A 150 1.25 -12.44 -7.02
C GLY A 150 1.04 -12.09 -5.55
N ALA A 151 0.31 -12.91 -4.80
CA ALA A 151 0.14 -12.73 -3.36
C ALA A 151 1.40 -13.11 -2.58
N SER A 152 2.19 -14.11 -3.05
CA SER A 152 3.51 -14.40 -2.47
C SER A 152 4.46 -13.20 -2.64
N TYR A 153 4.47 -12.59 -3.83
CA TYR A 153 5.23 -11.37 -4.08
C TYR A 153 4.76 -10.19 -3.21
N VAL A 154 3.46 -10.08 -2.95
CA VAL A 154 2.91 -9.05 -2.05
C VAL A 154 3.39 -9.22 -0.60
N TRP A 155 3.57 -10.46 -0.13
CA TRP A 155 4.21 -10.72 1.15
C TRP A 155 5.67 -10.20 1.18
N ASP A 156 6.43 -10.39 0.10
CA ASP A 156 7.79 -9.86 -0.01
C ASP A 156 7.78 -8.32 0.00
N LEU A 157 6.83 -7.67 -0.70
CA LEU A 157 6.71 -6.21 -0.69
C LEU A 157 6.51 -5.64 0.71
N ALA A 158 5.73 -6.28 1.58
CA ALA A 158 5.56 -5.85 2.96
C ALA A 158 6.87 -5.89 3.77
N CYS A 159 7.85 -6.69 3.33
CA CYS A 159 9.12 -6.84 4.02
C CYS A 159 10.23 -5.96 3.44
N VAL A 160 10.28 -5.82 2.10
CA VAL A 160 11.40 -5.12 1.43
C VAL A 160 11.01 -3.77 0.85
N LYS A 161 9.71 -3.41 0.90
CA LYS A 161 9.13 -2.14 0.45
C LYS A 161 8.16 -1.56 1.46
N SER A 162 8.35 -1.85 2.73
CA SER A 162 7.50 -1.37 3.83
C SER A 162 7.49 0.17 3.94
N ASP A 163 8.48 0.85 3.40
CA ASP A 163 8.55 2.31 3.27
C ASP A 163 7.77 2.89 2.09
N GLU A 164 7.24 2.03 1.21
CA GLU A 164 6.44 2.43 0.04
C GLU A 164 5.01 1.87 0.08
N ILE A 165 4.75 0.79 0.85
CA ILE A 165 3.48 0.05 0.87
C ILE A 165 2.79 0.16 2.24
N ALA A 166 1.67 0.86 2.28
CA ALA A 166 0.91 1.11 3.52
C ALA A 166 0.15 -0.12 4.04
N ALA A 167 -0.37 -0.95 3.15
CA ALA A 167 -1.10 -2.16 3.50
C ALA A 167 -1.01 -3.20 2.40
N ILE A 168 -1.05 -4.48 2.80
CA ILE A 168 -1.06 -5.61 1.87
C ILE A 168 -2.34 -6.44 1.96
N ALA A 169 -2.72 -7.06 0.83
CA ALA A 169 -3.88 -7.93 0.71
C ALA A 169 -3.56 -9.22 -0.07
N PRO A 170 -2.82 -10.17 0.52
CA PRO A 170 -2.51 -11.44 -0.11
C PRO A 170 -3.73 -12.38 -0.11
N VAL A 171 -4.04 -12.97 -1.27
CA VAL A 171 -5.13 -13.94 -1.45
C VAL A 171 -4.60 -15.27 -1.96
N ALA A 172 -4.98 -16.35 -1.29
CA ALA A 172 -4.61 -17.73 -1.64
C ALA A 172 -3.07 -17.94 -1.75
N ALA A 173 -2.32 -17.35 -0.82
CA ALA A 173 -0.88 -17.57 -0.70
C ALA A 173 -0.43 -17.44 0.74
N SER A 174 0.69 -18.06 1.05
CA SER A 174 1.37 -17.96 2.33
C SER A 174 2.67 -17.18 2.18
N CYS A 175 3.06 -16.46 3.21
CA CYS A 175 4.39 -15.89 3.34
C CYS A 175 5.41 -17.04 3.42
N TYR A 176 6.46 -16.98 2.62
CA TYR A 176 7.50 -18.00 2.66
C TYR A 176 8.39 -17.87 3.93
N PRO A 177 9.01 -18.96 4.39
CA PRO A 177 9.88 -18.89 5.58
C PRO A 177 11.01 -17.88 5.47
N TRP A 178 11.61 -17.74 4.29
CA TRP A 178 12.72 -16.80 4.02
C TRP A 178 12.25 -15.36 3.91
N THR A 179 11.00 -15.09 3.54
CA THR A 179 10.42 -13.76 3.52
C THR A 179 10.40 -13.15 4.93
N PHE A 180 10.14 -13.96 5.97
CA PHE A 180 10.20 -13.48 7.35
C PHE A 180 11.61 -13.00 7.77
N GLU A 181 12.68 -13.61 7.25
CA GLU A 181 14.05 -13.14 7.51
C GLU A 181 14.30 -11.75 6.94
N ALA A 182 13.73 -11.46 5.76
CA ALA A 182 13.79 -10.12 5.13
C ALA A 182 12.93 -9.08 5.88
N CYS A 183 11.92 -9.53 6.62
CA CYS A 183 11.01 -8.66 7.37
C CYS A 183 11.60 -8.08 8.65
N ASP A 184 12.74 -8.55 9.16
CA ASP A 184 13.27 -8.11 10.47
C ASP A 184 13.49 -6.59 10.54
N ALA A 185 14.02 -6.00 9.45
CA ALA A 185 14.30 -4.58 9.34
C ALA A 185 13.12 -3.76 8.75
N ALA A 186 12.03 -4.41 8.36
CA ALA A 186 10.90 -3.74 7.74
C ALA A 186 10.08 -2.94 8.76
N LEU A 187 9.46 -1.84 8.30
CA LEU A 187 8.46 -1.11 9.06
C LEU A 187 7.21 -1.97 9.28
N PRO A 188 6.38 -1.71 10.30
CA PRO A 188 5.06 -2.30 10.43
C PRO A 188 4.23 -2.09 9.16
N THR A 189 3.45 -3.08 8.76
CA THR A 189 2.59 -3.00 7.56
C THR A 189 1.26 -3.67 7.85
N ALA A 190 0.14 -3.02 7.53
CA ALA A 190 -1.18 -3.59 7.73
C ALA A 190 -1.44 -4.77 6.78
N VAL A 191 -2.08 -5.83 7.28
CA VAL A 191 -2.25 -7.09 6.55
C VAL A 191 -3.71 -7.51 6.50
N CYS A 192 -4.25 -7.73 5.28
CA CYS A 192 -5.56 -8.36 5.04
C CYS A 192 -5.39 -9.69 4.31
N HIS A 193 -5.28 -10.79 5.02
CA HIS A 193 -5.02 -12.11 4.44
C HIS A 193 -6.32 -12.90 4.18
N ILE A 194 -6.53 -13.41 2.95
CA ILE A 194 -7.67 -14.26 2.60
C ILE A 194 -7.17 -15.64 2.18
N LEU A 195 -7.55 -16.70 2.92
CA LEU A 195 -7.05 -18.05 2.67
C LEU A 195 -8.12 -19.12 2.93
N GLY A 196 -8.20 -20.10 2.01
CA GLY A 196 -9.04 -21.26 2.12
C GLY A 196 -8.40 -22.38 2.95
N THR A 197 -9.21 -23.13 3.74
CA THR A 197 -8.68 -24.24 4.55
C THR A 197 -8.29 -25.46 3.70
N ASP A 198 -8.83 -25.57 2.47
CA ASP A 198 -8.57 -26.66 1.54
C ASP A 198 -7.65 -26.21 0.38
N ASP A 199 -6.97 -25.06 0.55
CA ASP A 199 -5.97 -24.61 -0.42
C ASP A 199 -4.77 -25.57 -0.45
N PHE A 200 -4.57 -26.20 -1.61
CA PHE A 200 -3.50 -27.17 -1.80
C PHE A 200 -2.13 -26.50 -1.99
N TYR A 201 -2.10 -25.32 -2.63
CA TYR A 201 -0.86 -24.59 -2.93
C TYR A 201 -0.37 -23.75 -1.75
N ALA A 202 -1.29 -23.30 -0.90
CA ALA A 202 -0.99 -22.55 0.31
C ALA A 202 -1.62 -23.25 1.53
N PRO A 203 -1.01 -24.35 2.05
CA PRO A 203 -1.60 -25.17 3.08
C PRO A 203 -1.93 -24.38 4.34
N TYR A 204 -3.22 -24.23 4.66
CA TYR A 204 -3.73 -23.44 5.78
C TYR A 204 -3.07 -23.81 7.13
N ASN A 205 -2.90 -25.12 7.38
CA ASN A 205 -2.32 -25.64 8.63
C ASN A 205 -0.79 -25.74 8.59
N GLY A 206 -0.16 -25.21 7.55
CA GLY A 206 1.29 -25.28 7.38
C GLY A 206 1.75 -26.58 6.70
N GLY A 207 3.04 -26.71 6.57
CA GLY A 207 3.73 -27.79 5.88
C GLY A 207 5.05 -27.30 5.33
N TRP A 208 5.15 -27.15 4.02
CA TRP A 208 6.30 -26.53 3.36
C TRP A 208 6.30 -24.98 3.48
N VAL A 209 5.18 -24.38 3.89
CA VAL A 209 5.05 -22.97 4.30
C VAL A 209 4.57 -22.89 5.75
N PRO A 210 4.74 -21.76 6.44
CA PRO A 210 4.17 -21.53 7.77
C PRO A 210 2.64 -21.62 7.73
N SER A 211 2.04 -22.11 8.82
CA SER A 211 0.57 -22.09 8.95
C SER A 211 0.02 -20.66 8.95
N ALA A 212 -1.25 -20.48 8.54
CA ALA A 212 -1.92 -19.19 8.64
C ALA A 212 -1.81 -18.58 10.04
N ALA A 213 -2.00 -19.41 11.09
CA ALA A 213 -1.86 -18.96 12.48
C ALA A 213 -0.45 -18.44 12.81
N ALA A 214 0.60 -19.10 12.32
CA ALA A 214 1.98 -18.64 12.56
C ALA A 214 2.27 -17.33 11.84
N GLN A 215 1.76 -17.16 10.61
CA GLN A 215 1.90 -15.93 9.85
C GLN A 215 1.20 -14.75 10.55
N HIS A 216 -0.04 -14.96 11.00
CA HIS A 216 -0.79 -13.92 11.71
C HIS A 216 -0.11 -13.55 13.03
N ALA A 217 0.38 -14.54 13.81
CA ALA A 217 1.08 -14.27 15.06
C ALA A 217 2.33 -13.39 14.83
N TYR A 218 3.10 -13.67 13.79
CA TYR A 218 4.25 -12.85 13.40
C TYR A 218 3.86 -11.41 13.12
N TRP A 219 2.85 -11.19 12.26
CA TRP A 219 2.43 -9.84 11.88
C TRP A 219 1.73 -9.08 13.02
N VAL A 220 1.00 -9.78 13.89
CA VAL A 220 0.40 -9.18 15.10
C VAL A 220 1.50 -8.70 16.04
N GLU A 221 2.56 -9.49 16.25
CA GLU A 221 3.72 -9.09 17.07
C GLU A 221 4.49 -7.94 16.43
N LYS A 222 4.80 -8.03 15.12
CA LYS A 222 5.54 -7.01 14.39
C LYS A 222 4.81 -5.67 14.36
N ASN A 223 3.50 -5.69 14.14
CA ASN A 223 2.65 -4.52 14.10
C ASN A 223 2.22 -4.03 15.49
N GLN A 224 2.64 -4.68 16.56
CA GLN A 224 2.20 -4.38 17.93
C GLN A 224 0.66 -4.23 18.02
N ALA A 225 -0.06 -5.05 17.26
CA ALA A 225 -1.52 -5.07 17.25
C ALA A 225 -2.09 -5.74 18.51
N ASP A 226 -3.39 -5.52 18.80
CA ASP A 226 -4.05 -6.22 19.90
C ASP A 226 -3.88 -7.76 19.74
N PRO A 227 -3.29 -8.47 20.68
CA PRO A 227 -3.06 -9.91 20.56
C PRO A 227 -4.35 -10.74 20.51
N THR A 228 -5.50 -10.16 20.87
CA THR A 228 -6.79 -10.84 20.91
C THR A 228 -7.69 -10.39 19.75
N PRO A 229 -7.95 -11.25 18.74
CA PRO A 229 -8.76 -10.83 17.61
C PRO A 229 -10.25 -10.74 17.95
N GLU A 230 -10.90 -9.74 17.40
CA GLU A 230 -12.35 -9.82 17.18
C GLU A 230 -12.63 -10.94 16.19
N THR A 231 -13.63 -11.77 16.47
CA THR A 231 -13.98 -12.90 15.59
C THR A 231 -15.44 -12.78 15.17
N VAL A 232 -15.68 -12.71 13.86
CA VAL A 232 -17.01 -12.55 13.29
C VAL A 232 -17.28 -13.63 12.25
N SER A 233 -18.37 -14.39 12.41
CA SER A 233 -18.85 -15.31 11.37
C SER A 233 -19.67 -14.55 10.35
N LEU A 234 -19.23 -14.56 9.09
CA LEU A 234 -19.89 -13.88 7.98
C LEU A 234 -20.90 -14.81 7.23
N GLY A 235 -21.03 -16.06 7.68
CA GLY A 235 -21.81 -17.07 7.00
C GLY A 235 -21.06 -17.72 5.83
N GLY A 236 -21.66 -18.74 5.19
CA GLY A 236 -21.07 -19.41 4.02
C GLY A 236 -19.69 -20.06 4.28
N GLY A 237 -19.36 -20.39 5.52
CA GLY A 237 -18.06 -20.94 5.90
C GLY A 237 -16.96 -19.87 6.02
N VAL A 238 -17.30 -18.57 6.03
CA VAL A 238 -16.32 -17.49 6.16
C VAL A 238 -16.31 -16.96 7.58
N THR A 239 -15.13 -16.90 8.18
CA THR A 239 -14.88 -16.27 9.48
C THR A 239 -13.82 -15.19 9.31
N ARG A 240 -14.13 -13.97 9.77
CA ARG A 240 -13.19 -12.86 9.86
C ARG A 240 -12.58 -12.80 11.26
N TYR A 241 -11.28 -12.67 11.31
CA TYR A 241 -10.49 -12.35 12.49
C TYR A 241 -9.86 -10.98 12.29
N THR A 242 -9.98 -10.08 13.26
CA THR A 242 -9.38 -8.76 13.21
C THR A 242 -8.61 -8.51 14.49
N TRP A 243 -7.29 -8.45 14.38
CA TRP A 243 -6.39 -7.92 15.40
C TRP A 243 -6.29 -6.42 15.18
N ALA A 244 -6.97 -5.67 16.04
CA ALA A 244 -7.05 -4.22 15.88
C ALA A 244 -5.67 -3.57 16.02
N ALA A 245 -5.49 -2.45 15.34
CA ALA A 245 -4.35 -1.59 15.57
C ALA A 245 -4.29 -1.18 17.05
N ALA A 246 -3.10 -1.26 17.63
CA ALA A 246 -2.82 -0.87 19.01
C ALA A 246 -1.62 0.09 18.99
N GLU A 247 -0.64 -0.10 19.85
CA GLU A 247 0.52 0.79 19.95
C GLU A 247 1.27 0.99 18.63
N GLY A 248 1.34 -0.04 17.78
CA GLY A 248 1.98 0.04 16.45
C GLY A 248 1.11 0.61 15.32
N CYS A 249 -0.11 1.04 15.61
CA CYS A 249 -1.05 1.63 14.63
C CYS A 249 -1.38 0.80 13.39
N HIS A 250 -0.90 -0.44 13.27
CA HIS A 250 -1.13 -1.31 12.12
C HIS A 250 -1.95 -2.55 12.50
N ALA A 251 -3.08 -2.74 11.83
CA ALA A 251 -3.97 -3.87 12.08
C ALA A 251 -3.59 -5.11 11.26
N VAL A 252 -4.05 -6.28 11.74
CA VAL A 252 -4.01 -7.53 10.97
C VAL A 252 -5.42 -8.07 10.85
N GLN A 253 -5.83 -8.46 9.64
CA GLN A 253 -7.12 -9.06 9.38
C GLN A 253 -6.97 -10.37 8.60
N HIS A 254 -7.77 -11.36 8.93
CA HIS A 254 -7.78 -12.63 8.24
C HIS A 254 -9.20 -13.10 7.93
N PHE A 255 -9.45 -13.48 6.69
CA PHE A 255 -10.66 -14.17 6.26
C PHE A 255 -10.34 -15.66 6.04
N ARG A 256 -10.73 -16.49 7.00
CA ARG A 256 -10.67 -17.94 6.89
C ARG A 256 -11.89 -18.42 6.12
N ARG A 257 -11.66 -19.23 5.08
CA ARG A 257 -12.73 -19.86 4.27
C ARG A 257 -12.73 -21.37 4.50
N ASP A 258 -13.69 -21.86 5.28
CA ASP A 258 -13.82 -23.30 5.55
C ASP A 258 -14.21 -24.04 4.27
N GLY A 259 -13.41 -25.03 3.85
CA GLY A 259 -13.56 -25.74 2.58
C GLY A 259 -13.21 -24.91 1.34
N GLY A 260 -12.72 -23.66 1.50
CA GLY A 260 -12.26 -22.83 0.40
C GLY A 260 -10.96 -23.37 -0.20
N GLY A 261 -10.88 -23.38 -1.53
CA GLY A 261 -9.71 -23.80 -2.30
C GLY A 261 -8.82 -22.62 -2.71
N HIS A 262 -8.05 -22.85 -3.78
CA HIS A 262 -7.09 -21.89 -4.34
C HIS A 262 -7.77 -20.93 -5.33
N ASP A 263 -8.53 -19.96 -4.83
CA ASP A 263 -9.29 -18.99 -5.62
C ASP A 263 -9.47 -17.66 -4.92
N VAL A 264 -9.80 -16.62 -5.69
CA VAL A 264 -10.20 -15.32 -5.16
C VAL A 264 -11.70 -15.33 -4.93
N PRO A 265 -12.19 -15.23 -3.67
CA PRO A 265 -13.62 -15.29 -3.41
C PRO A 265 -14.32 -14.00 -3.87
N PRO A 266 -15.62 -14.06 -4.25
CA PRO A 266 -16.36 -12.90 -4.76
C PRO A 266 -16.42 -11.70 -3.81
N PHE A 267 -16.27 -11.90 -2.50
CA PHE A 267 -16.27 -10.81 -1.51
C PHE A 267 -14.89 -10.12 -1.36
N ALA A 268 -13.84 -10.66 -1.98
CA ALA A 268 -12.47 -10.22 -1.73
C ALA A 268 -12.25 -8.73 -2.03
N VAL A 269 -12.78 -8.24 -3.16
CA VAL A 269 -12.58 -6.85 -3.60
C VAL A 269 -13.09 -5.85 -2.55
N ASP A 270 -14.33 -6.04 -2.08
CA ASP A 270 -14.94 -5.18 -1.08
C ASP A 270 -14.24 -5.29 0.28
N ALA A 271 -13.97 -6.53 0.72
CA ALA A 271 -13.32 -6.79 2.01
C ALA A 271 -11.89 -6.25 2.07
N ILE A 272 -11.14 -6.37 0.97
CA ILE A 272 -9.78 -5.82 0.87
C ILE A 272 -9.83 -4.30 0.97
N TRP A 273 -10.68 -3.64 0.17
CA TRP A 273 -10.74 -2.18 0.19
C TRP A 273 -11.23 -1.63 1.53
N GLU A 274 -12.26 -2.25 2.13
CA GLU A 274 -12.76 -1.88 3.47
C GLU A 274 -11.63 -1.87 4.51
N PHE A 275 -10.67 -2.79 4.40
CA PHE A 275 -9.54 -2.85 5.31
C PHE A 275 -8.41 -1.89 4.91
N VAL A 276 -7.87 -2.01 3.68
CA VAL A 276 -6.64 -1.27 3.31
C VAL A 276 -6.84 0.24 3.29
N SER A 277 -8.04 0.71 2.91
CA SER A 277 -8.36 2.14 2.82
C SER A 277 -8.31 2.88 4.16
N GLN A 278 -8.27 2.15 5.26
CA GLN A 278 -8.14 2.71 6.63
C GLN A 278 -6.69 2.99 7.02
N HIS A 279 -5.71 2.65 6.19
CA HIS A 279 -4.29 2.72 6.53
C HIS A 279 -3.52 3.69 5.63
N ALA A 280 -2.49 4.29 6.22
CA ALA A 280 -1.41 4.99 5.52
C ALA A 280 -0.06 4.35 5.93
N LEU A 281 1.05 4.85 5.45
CA LEU A 281 2.38 4.32 5.79
C LEU A 281 2.70 4.39 7.28
N ASP A 282 2.11 5.35 7.98
CA ASP A 282 2.25 5.55 9.42
C ASP A 282 1.15 4.83 10.24
N GLY A 283 0.33 4.01 9.61
CA GLY A 283 -0.69 3.18 10.27
C GLY A 283 -2.11 3.54 9.93
N VAL A 284 -3.04 3.20 10.82
CA VAL A 284 -4.47 3.51 10.67
C VAL A 284 -4.65 5.01 10.60
N LEU A 285 -5.43 5.50 9.62
CA LEU A 285 -5.83 6.90 9.55
C LEU A 285 -6.50 7.28 10.89
N ASP A 286 -6.07 8.36 11.50
CA ASP A 286 -6.48 8.80 12.84
C ASP A 286 -5.90 7.97 14.02
N CYS A 287 -4.92 7.09 13.79
CA CYS A 287 -4.16 6.51 14.89
C CYS A 287 -3.28 7.59 15.51
N VAL A 288 -3.60 7.95 16.71
CA VAL A 288 -2.72 8.79 17.50
C VAL A 288 -1.82 7.85 18.28
N ASP A 289 -0.58 7.72 17.87
CA ASP A 289 0.43 7.09 18.71
C ASP A 289 0.76 8.02 19.88
N ASP A 290 0.00 7.89 20.97
CA ASP A 290 0.27 8.59 22.24
C ASP A 290 1.53 8.03 22.94
N SER A 291 2.19 7.00 22.37
CA SER A 291 3.23 6.23 23.07
C SER A 291 4.60 6.90 23.05
N LEU A 292 4.90 7.71 22.03
CA LEU A 292 6.18 8.43 21.94
C LEU A 292 5.97 9.89 21.53
N PRO A 293 5.70 10.79 22.47
CA PRO A 293 5.64 12.23 22.17
C PRO A 293 6.95 12.66 21.49
N GLY A 294 6.88 13.09 20.23
CA GLY A 294 8.04 13.51 19.46
C GLY A 294 8.49 12.57 18.36
N ASP A 295 7.88 11.38 18.21
CA ASP A 295 8.00 10.51 17.04
C ASP A 295 7.07 11.04 15.93
N ILE A 296 7.61 11.94 15.11
CA ILE A 296 6.82 12.66 14.09
C ILE A 296 6.66 11.81 12.83
N ASN A 297 7.63 10.94 12.55
CA ASN A 297 7.60 10.08 11.36
C ASN A 297 6.91 8.73 11.60
N GLY A 298 6.56 8.40 12.86
CA GLY A 298 5.84 7.17 13.21
C GLY A 298 6.69 5.90 13.11
N ASP A 299 8.04 6.01 13.13
CA ASP A 299 8.91 4.85 12.99
C ASP A 299 9.20 4.11 14.31
N GLY A 300 8.60 4.57 15.42
CA GLY A 300 8.79 4.02 16.76
C GLY A 300 10.08 4.47 17.44
N LEU A 301 10.80 5.44 16.88
CA LEU A 301 11.98 6.07 17.46
C LEU A 301 11.77 7.58 17.52
N VAL A 302 12.29 8.20 18.55
CA VAL A 302 12.41 9.66 18.60
C VAL A 302 13.88 10.00 18.39
N ASP A 303 14.23 10.46 17.19
CA ASP A 303 15.63 10.64 16.78
C ASP A 303 15.87 11.91 15.92
N GLY A 304 17.01 11.92 15.19
CA GLY A 304 17.39 13.04 14.34
C GLY A 304 16.49 13.26 13.13
N ILE A 305 15.67 12.26 12.73
CA ILE A 305 14.73 12.39 11.61
C ILE A 305 13.55 13.25 12.05
N ASP A 306 13.07 13.07 13.29
CA ASP A 306 11.99 13.89 13.86
C ASP A 306 12.40 15.33 14.05
N ILE A 307 13.63 15.55 14.52
CA ILE A 307 14.23 16.90 14.56
C ILE A 307 14.22 17.53 13.17
N ALA A 308 14.58 16.80 12.14
CA ALA A 308 14.60 17.32 10.78
C ALA A 308 13.19 17.72 10.30
N GLN A 309 12.14 17.01 10.70
CA GLN A 309 10.76 17.38 10.41
C GLN A 309 10.33 18.66 11.13
N VAL A 310 10.60 18.80 12.44
CA VAL A 310 10.34 20.06 13.14
C VAL A 310 11.04 21.22 12.46
N LEU A 311 12.30 21.04 12.06
CA LEU A 311 13.06 22.10 11.37
C LEU A 311 12.50 22.43 9.98
N ALA A 312 11.97 21.42 9.26
CA ALA A 312 11.36 21.61 7.95
C ALA A 312 10.06 22.42 8.00
N TYR A 313 9.29 22.27 9.08
CA TYR A 313 8.00 22.95 9.28
C TYR A 313 8.08 24.13 10.24
N TRP A 314 9.28 24.59 10.58
CA TRP A 314 9.49 25.67 11.54
C TRP A 314 8.71 26.95 11.25
N GLY A 315 7.92 27.41 12.22
CA GLY A 315 7.07 28.60 12.11
C GLY A 315 5.73 28.35 11.40
N SER A 316 5.42 27.13 11.00
CA SER A 316 4.10 26.74 10.48
C SER A 316 3.17 26.26 11.58
N ALA A 317 1.89 26.06 11.22
CA ALA A 317 0.88 25.40 12.06
C ALA A 317 0.66 23.93 11.58
N ASN A 318 1.76 23.19 11.32
CA ASN A 318 1.68 21.80 10.87
C ASN A 318 1.38 20.90 12.06
N ASN A 319 0.22 20.25 12.07
CA ASN A 319 -0.24 19.42 13.18
C ASN A 319 0.70 18.25 13.51
N GLY A 320 1.35 17.64 12.52
CA GLY A 320 2.26 16.53 12.78
C GLY A 320 3.60 16.96 13.39
N ALA A 321 4.08 18.18 13.12
CA ALA A 321 5.33 18.70 13.66
C ALA A 321 5.13 19.65 14.86
N ASP A 322 3.87 20.04 15.16
CA ASP A 322 3.43 20.75 16.35
C ASP A 322 3.12 19.71 17.44
N VAL A 323 4.17 19.20 18.06
CA VAL A 323 4.08 18.03 18.97
C VAL A 323 3.52 18.41 20.34
N ASN A 324 3.44 19.69 20.64
CA ASN A 324 2.88 20.20 21.91
C ASN A 324 1.52 20.85 21.75
N ASP A 325 0.95 20.84 20.51
CA ASP A 325 -0.36 21.39 20.14
C ASP A 325 -0.56 22.87 20.53
N ASP A 326 0.51 23.68 20.51
CA ASP A 326 0.42 25.12 20.81
C ASP A 326 0.06 25.97 19.58
N GLY A 327 -0.05 25.36 18.40
CA GLY A 327 -0.43 25.96 17.13
C GLY A 327 0.72 26.53 16.31
N VAL A 328 1.97 26.34 16.74
CA VAL A 328 3.16 26.85 16.03
C VAL A 328 4.36 25.93 16.20
N VAL A 329 4.85 25.35 15.16
CA VAL A 329 6.09 24.55 15.16
C VAL A 329 7.29 25.42 15.52
N ASN A 330 7.92 25.16 16.66
CA ASN A 330 8.98 26.00 17.20
C ASN A 330 9.94 25.25 18.16
N GLY A 331 10.69 25.97 19.01
CA GLY A 331 11.61 25.38 19.97
C GLY A 331 10.95 24.60 21.12
N ALA A 332 9.63 24.80 21.36
CA ALA A 332 8.92 24.04 22.35
C ALA A 332 8.74 22.58 21.87
N ASP A 333 8.41 22.38 20.59
CA ASP A 333 8.29 21.06 19.97
C ASP A 333 9.60 20.32 19.97
N LEU A 334 10.69 21.03 19.63
CA LEU A 334 12.04 20.46 19.71
C LEU A 334 12.40 20.00 21.12
N THR A 335 11.83 20.67 22.15
CA THR A 335 12.05 20.28 23.54
C THR A 335 11.32 18.96 23.87
N VAL A 336 10.12 18.74 23.33
CA VAL A 336 9.39 17.46 23.47
C VAL A 336 10.19 16.33 22.86
N ILE A 337 10.68 16.48 21.62
CA ILE A 337 11.51 15.48 20.94
C ILE A 337 12.75 15.14 21.76
N LEU A 338 13.50 16.15 22.22
CA LEU A 338 14.69 15.92 23.01
C LEU A 338 14.42 15.28 24.37
N ALA A 339 13.24 15.51 24.95
CA ALA A 339 12.82 14.88 26.21
C ALA A 339 12.41 13.41 26.05
N SER A 340 11.93 13.05 24.87
CA SER A 340 11.45 11.70 24.52
C SER A 340 12.49 10.89 23.71
N TRP A 341 13.74 11.37 23.60
CA TRP A 341 14.78 10.78 22.76
C TRP A 341 15.00 9.31 23.04
N THR A 342 14.82 8.48 22.01
CA THR A 342 15.11 7.04 22.04
C THR A 342 16.51 6.81 21.48
N SER A 343 17.41 6.22 22.27
CA SER A 343 18.83 5.99 21.87
C SER A 343 19.03 4.55 21.37
#